data_f5c393646233e90bf1f8a664358ff250
#
_entry.id   f5c393646233e90bf1f8a664358ff250
#
_cell.length_a   1.000
_cell.length_b   1.000
_cell.length_c   1.000
_cell.angle_alpha   90.00
_cell.angle_beta   90.00
_cell.angle_gamma   90.00
#
_symmetry.space_group_name_H-M   'P 1'
#
loop_
_entity.id
_entity.type
_entity.pdbx_description
1 polymer ?
#
loop_
_entity_poly.entity_id
_entity_poly.type
_entity_poly.pdbx_seq_one_letter_code
_entity_poly.pdbx_strand_id
1 'polypeptide(L)'
;VTLAGALMGLFRPDTEEFTEENALLTAVTGKDGSFSFENIPYGHWIVKEISAPDLYTVSPQQHHVYIGADGQHIEIRVENTLIRGSVQVTKTEAVEEPSPVEKEDKKDKNSFLRFLSGAVFDLYADSNANQEYDPDDQKIGTLKETDAGYHTAENLLAGGYFIKESKAPEGYQPDSNAYYFSITEDGQVAVVENGEAGHGFTNEAYRGNLKITKDSSDGRKDGFAIEVKSADGSYCETFTTPKSGVIEVKGLRVGIYTVTEVANRASKDYIIPDAATVEIKADQTSTVQFFNEEPRKPHNPKNPEKPSVPSNPSPPQKPVPQTGDDPYIFLYGGLLAAALIGGSVFAVYYFKKGKYSRTSPKRTAVGASVLSLCALVALGSGFLVFRDLNQYAESKDAYRNLAGYVEVPEQTDLWIAYDYRTLA
;
A
#
# COMPACT_ATOMS: atom_id res chain seq x y z
N VAL A 1 21.68 28.24 -23.72
CA VAL A 1 22.74 28.58 -22.74
C VAL A 1 24.05 28.07 -23.30
N THR A 2 25.11 28.88 -23.22
CA THR A 2 26.47 28.49 -23.56
C THR A 2 27.14 27.84 -22.36
N LEU A 3 27.94 26.78 -22.58
CA LEU A 3 28.52 25.97 -21.51
C LEU A 3 30.06 26.14 -21.53
N ALA A 4 30.63 26.57 -20.41
CA ALA A 4 32.05 26.61 -20.16
C ALA A 4 32.52 25.32 -19.49
N GLY A 5 33.77 24.92 -19.76
CA GLY A 5 34.40 23.80 -19.06
C GLY A 5 34.24 22.42 -19.71
N ALA A 6 33.60 22.32 -20.87
CA ALA A 6 33.60 21.08 -21.65
C ALA A 6 34.99 20.84 -22.25
N LEU A 7 35.56 19.65 -22.08
CA LEU A 7 36.79 19.23 -22.72
C LEU A 7 36.49 18.56 -24.06
N MET A 8 36.95 19.20 -25.13
CA MET A 8 36.78 18.73 -26.51
C MET A 8 38.07 18.12 -27.03
N GLY A 9 37.97 17.05 -27.80
CA GLY A 9 39.10 16.39 -28.44
C GLY A 9 38.97 16.34 -29.95
N LEU A 10 40.11 16.47 -30.66
CA LEU A 10 40.27 16.21 -32.08
C LEU A 10 40.96 14.87 -32.25
N PHE A 11 40.33 13.93 -32.94
CA PHE A 11 40.76 12.54 -33.06
C PHE A 11 40.99 12.12 -34.52
N ARG A 12 41.78 11.09 -34.71
CA ARG A 12 41.90 10.39 -35.99
C ARG A 12 40.65 9.57 -36.28
N PRO A 13 40.33 9.27 -37.56
CA PRO A 13 39.14 8.51 -37.94
C PRO A 13 39.13 7.06 -37.44
N ASP A 14 40.30 6.50 -37.15
CA ASP A 14 40.52 5.15 -36.62
C ASP A 14 40.62 5.06 -35.10
N THR A 15 40.32 6.16 -34.39
CA THR A 15 40.29 6.17 -32.92
C THR A 15 39.09 5.40 -32.39
N GLU A 16 39.33 4.40 -31.55
CA GLU A 16 38.29 3.59 -30.89
C GLU A 16 37.89 4.17 -29.51
N GLU A 17 38.87 4.71 -28.76
CA GLU A 17 38.66 5.28 -27.44
C GLU A 17 38.94 6.80 -27.47
N PHE A 18 37.95 7.60 -27.11
CA PHE A 18 37.99 9.06 -27.12
C PHE A 18 38.41 9.63 -25.77
N THR A 19 39.69 9.51 -25.47
CA THR A 19 40.31 10.02 -24.25
C THR A 19 41.23 11.21 -24.55
N GLU A 20 41.61 11.94 -23.51
CA GLU A 20 42.56 13.07 -23.66
C GLU A 20 43.92 12.58 -24.22
N GLU A 21 44.35 11.38 -23.81
CA GLU A 21 45.62 10.78 -24.28
C GLU A 21 45.61 10.41 -25.74
N ASN A 22 44.43 10.04 -26.28
CA ASN A 22 44.28 9.61 -27.68
C ASN A 22 43.95 10.80 -28.61
N ALA A 23 43.69 11.96 -28.07
CA ALA A 23 43.38 13.16 -28.82
C ALA A 23 44.67 13.73 -29.46
N LEU A 24 44.57 14.18 -30.75
CA LEU A 24 45.61 14.93 -31.37
C LEU A 24 45.74 16.36 -30.76
N LEU A 25 44.60 16.97 -30.51
CA LEU A 25 44.45 18.28 -29.85
C LEU A 25 43.30 18.21 -28.87
N THR A 26 43.41 18.97 -27.79
CA THR A 26 42.31 19.19 -26.85
C THR A 26 42.05 20.67 -26.67
N ALA A 27 40.83 21.06 -26.38
CA ALA A 27 40.43 22.41 -26.05
C ALA A 27 39.30 22.39 -25.03
N VAL A 28 39.29 23.37 -24.13
CA VAL A 28 38.23 23.57 -23.15
C VAL A 28 37.33 24.71 -23.59
N THR A 29 36.02 24.54 -23.52
CA THR A 29 35.06 25.60 -23.85
C THR A 29 35.19 26.78 -22.89
N GLY A 30 35.24 27.98 -23.45
CA GLY A 30 35.32 29.27 -22.74
C GLY A 30 33.95 29.65 -22.11
N LYS A 31 33.93 30.82 -21.44
CA LYS A 31 32.71 31.36 -20.80
C LYS A 31 31.58 31.65 -21.80
N ASP A 32 31.92 31.88 -23.05
CA ASP A 32 30.99 32.05 -24.17
C ASP A 32 30.55 30.71 -24.80
N GLY A 33 31.05 29.59 -24.28
CA GLY A 33 30.78 28.23 -24.78
C GLY A 33 31.54 27.90 -26.07
N SER A 34 32.47 28.74 -26.52
CA SER A 34 33.27 28.48 -27.72
C SER A 34 34.56 27.73 -27.41
N PHE A 35 35.02 26.95 -28.38
CA PHE A 35 36.35 26.35 -28.43
C PHE A 35 36.86 26.40 -29.88
N SER A 36 38.16 26.25 -30.09
CA SER A 36 38.74 26.14 -31.43
C SER A 36 39.93 25.17 -31.45
N PHE A 37 40.11 24.51 -32.56
CA PHE A 37 41.34 23.83 -32.93
C PHE A 37 41.96 24.57 -34.13
N GLU A 38 43.24 24.86 -34.04
CA GLU A 38 43.97 25.60 -35.08
C GLU A 38 45.10 24.75 -35.66
N ASN A 39 45.53 25.07 -36.89
CA ASN A 39 46.62 24.39 -37.60
C ASN A 39 46.40 22.88 -37.74
N ILE A 40 45.16 22.47 -38.01
CA ILE A 40 44.78 21.05 -38.17
C ILE A 40 45.36 20.58 -39.54
N PRO A 41 46.07 19.45 -39.59
CA PRO A 41 46.57 18.88 -40.85
C PRO A 41 45.41 18.51 -41.80
N TYR A 42 45.69 18.48 -43.10
CA TYR A 42 44.73 18.00 -44.11
C TYR A 42 44.33 16.54 -43.81
N GLY A 43 43.04 16.24 -44.02
CA GLY A 43 42.51 14.90 -43.81
C GLY A 43 41.16 14.86 -43.13
N HIS A 44 40.76 13.66 -42.78
CA HIS A 44 39.53 13.40 -42.02
C HIS A 44 39.83 13.37 -40.52
N TRP A 45 38.96 13.98 -39.76
CA TRP A 45 39.05 14.07 -38.30
C TRP A 45 37.72 13.86 -37.65
N ILE A 46 37.73 13.47 -36.37
CA ILE A 46 36.56 13.39 -35.51
C ILE A 46 36.72 14.44 -34.39
N VAL A 47 35.72 15.27 -34.19
CA VAL A 47 35.61 16.11 -33.01
C VAL A 47 34.59 15.51 -32.10
N LYS A 48 34.97 15.28 -30.84
CA LYS A 48 34.11 14.68 -29.83
C LYS A 48 34.39 15.28 -28.47
N GLU A 49 33.34 15.36 -27.63
CA GLU A 49 33.46 15.74 -26.24
C GLU A 49 34.06 14.59 -25.43
N ILE A 50 35.08 14.88 -24.62
CA ILE A 50 35.77 13.95 -23.73
C ILE A 50 35.14 14.01 -22.35
N SER A 51 34.88 15.22 -21.82
CA SER A 51 34.18 15.43 -20.57
C SER A 51 33.24 16.62 -20.67
N ALA A 52 32.07 16.50 -20.10
CA ALA A 52 31.08 17.56 -20.00
C ALA A 52 31.39 18.49 -18.80
N PRO A 53 30.84 19.71 -18.78
CA PRO A 53 30.80 20.52 -17.59
C PRO A 53 29.98 19.85 -16.48
N ASP A 54 30.21 20.24 -15.22
CA ASP A 54 29.43 19.78 -14.10
C ASP A 54 27.92 19.87 -14.37
N LEU A 55 27.17 18.90 -13.88
CA LEU A 55 25.71 18.75 -14.02
C LEU A 55 25.22 18.36 -15.42
N TYR A 56 26.11 18.14 -16.38
CA TYR A 56 25.75 17.75 -17.75
C TYR A 56 26.30 16.37 -18.12
N THR A 57 25.58 15.67 -18.99
CA THR A 57 26.04 14.42 -19.59
C THR A 57 27.02 14.71 -20.72
N VAL A 58 28.02 13.85 -20.91
CA VAL A 58 28.91 13.93 -22.07
C VAL A 58 28.11 13.70 -23.36
N SER A 59 28.28 14.58 -24.34
CA SER A 59 27.61 14.40 -25.63
C SER A 59 28.07 13.14 -26.34
N PRO A 60 27.15 12.23 -26.74
CA PRO A 60 27.51 11.04 -27.47
C PRO A 60 27.90 11.30 -28.93
N GLN A 61 27.67 12.51 -29.41
CA GLN A 61 27.88 12.85 -30.83
C GLN A 61 29.35 12.84 -31.22
N GLN A 62 29.64 12.34 -32.43
CA GLN A 62 30.92 12.42 -33.12
C GLN A 62 30.74 13.28 -34.35
N HIS A 63 31.49 14.35 -34.46
CA HIS A 63 31.45 15.26 -35.60
C HIS A 63 32.59 14.94 -36.56
N HIS A 64 32.27 14.31 -37.68
CA HIS A 64 33.22 13.99 -38.72
C HIS A 64 33.48 15.25 -39.58
N VAL A 65 34.71 15.71 -39.62
CA VAL A 65 35.14 16.92 -40.36
C VAL A 65 36.24 16.55 -41.36
N TYR A 66 36.29 17.27 -42.47
CA TYR A 66 37.31 17.09 -43.49
C TYR A 66 37.99 18.42 -43.75
N ILE A 67 39.31 18.47 -43.54
CA ILE A 67 40.16 19.63 -43.86
C ILE A 67 40.84 19.34 -45.20
N GLY A 68 40.43 20.04 -46.24
CA GLY A 68 40.89 19.83 -47.61
C GLY A 68 41.60 21.05 -48.24
N ALA A 69 41.59 22.21 -47.58
CA ALA A 69 42.16 23.43 -48.11
C ALA A 69 42.82 24.29 -46.99
N ASP A 70 43.82 25.04 -47.37
CA ASP A 70 44.45 26.04 -46.48
C ASP A 70 43.44 27.13 -46.10
N GLY A 71 43.42 27.53 -44.84
CA GLY A 71 42.50 28.57 -44.33
C GLY A 71 41.03 28.12 -44.27
N GLN A 72 40.74 26.81 -44.45
CA GLN A 72 39.38 26.29 -44.31
C GLN A 72 38.91 26.46 -42.88
N HIS A 73 37.64 26.95 -42.73
CA HIS A 73 36.95 27.09 -41.46
C HIS A 73 35.72 26.20 -41.45
N ILE A 74 35.55 25.40 -40.36
CA ILE A 74 34.40 24.52 -40.14
C ILE A 74 33.82 24.85 -38.79
N GLU A 75 32.52 25.12 -38.75
CA GLU A 75 31.76 25.31 -37.51
C GLU A 75 30.98 24.06 -37.16
N ILE A 76 31.04 23.63 -35.91
CA ILE A 76 30.25 22.55 -35.35
C ILE A 76 29.55 23.03 -34.09
N ARG A 77 28.44 22.40 -33.74
CA ARG A 77 27.71 22.65 -32.51
C ARG A 77 27.58 21.35 -31.73
N VAL A 78 27.96 21.40 -30.46
CA VAL A 78 27.83 20.29 -29.53
C VAL A 78 26.77 20.65 -28.49
N GLU A 79 25.88 19.73 -28.19
CA GLU A 79 24.80 19.92 -27.22
C GLU A 79 24.92 18.89 -26.10
N ASN A 80 24.77 19.38 -24.85
CA ASN A 80 24.76 18.58 -23.66
C ASN A 80 23.36 18.59 -23.03
N THR A 81 23.03 17.53 -22.34
CA THR A 81 21.80 17.44 -21.55
C THR A 81 22.13 17.47 -20.06
N LEU A 82 21.25 18.07 -19.26
CA LEU A 82 21.38 18.04 -17.81
C LEU A 82 21.23 16.62 -17.28
N ILE A 83 22.10 16.25 -16.36
CA ILE A 83 21.95 15.01 -15.58
C ILE A 83 20.66 15.09 -14.78
N ARG A 84 19.83 14.07 -14.91
CA ARG A 84 18.56 13.93 -14.18
C ARG A 84 18.43 12.53 -13.63
N GLY A 85 17.85 12.47 -12.43
CA GLY A 85 17.54 11.21 -11.76
C GLY A 85 16.20 11.26 -11.06
N SER A 86 15.96 10.26 -10.28
CA SER A 86 14.76 10.11 -9.46
C SER A 86 15.14 9.55 -8.09
N VAL A 87 14.23 9.67 -7.14
CA VAL A 87 14.34 9.03 -5.83
C VAL A 87 13.11 8.17 -5.57
N GLN A 88 13.33 7.06 -4.90
CA GLN A 88 12.30 6.14 -4.47
C GLN A 88 12.43 5.86 -2.97
N VAL A 89 11.30 5.90 -2.27
CA VAL A 89 11.14 5.47 -0.89
C VAL A 89 10.05 4.42 -0.82
N THR A 90 10.34 3.30 -0.20
CA THR A 90 9.34 2.27 0.09
C THR A 90 8.97 2.35 1.56
N LYS A 91 7.71 2.66 1.87
CA LYS A 91 7.23 2.75 3.23
C LYS A 91 6.74 1.41 3.74
N THR A 92 7.36 0.92 4.80
CA THR A 92 7.09 -0.39 5.36
C THR A 92 6.84 -0.32 6.86
N GLU A 93 6.38 -1.43 7.42
CA GLU A 93 6.27 -1.63 8.85
C GLU A 93 7.59 -2.09 9.43
N ALA A 94 7.97 -1.54 10.59
CA ALA A 94 9.09 -2.05 11.36
C ALA A 94 8.84 -3.52 11.74
N VAL A 95 9.75 -4.40 11.35
CA VAL A 95 9.68 -5.82 11.71
C VAL A 95 10.06 -5.95 13.17
N GLU A 96 9.08 -6.28 14.01
CA GLU A 96 9.39 -6.70 15.38
C GLU A 96 9.85 -8.14 15.35
N GLU A 97 10.98 -8.43 15.99
CA GLU A 97 11.36 -9.82 16.24
C GLU A 97 10.23 -10.49 17.05
N PRO A 98 9.75 -11.66 16.64
CA PRO A 98 8.74 -12.36 17.42
C PRO A 98 9.31 -12.62 18.81
N SER A 99 8.56 -12.20 19.86
CA SER A 99 8.83 -12.58 21.25
C SER A 99 9.11 -14.09 21.32
N PRO A 100 10.12 -14.52 22.05
CA PRO A 100 10.53 -15.93 22.06
C PRO A 100 9.49 -16.79 22.79
N VAL A 101 8.45 -17.19 22.10
CA VAL A 101 7.74 -18.41 22.41
C VAL A 101 8.31 -19.46 21.48
N GLU A 102 9.21 -20.26 22.03
CA GLU A 102 9.76 -21.43 21.39
C GLU A 102 8.62 -22.30 20.82
N LYS A 103 8.48 -22.28 19.50
CA LYS A 103 7.95 -23.39 18.73
C LYS A 103 9.03 -23.75 17.72
N GLU A 104 9.77 -24.80 18.07
CA GLU A 104 10.60 -25.53 17.13
C GLU A 104 9.81 -25.85 15.85
N ASP A 105 10.50 -25.79 14.73
CA ASP A 105 10.07 -26.08 13.36
C ASP A 105 9.31 -24.95 12.63
N LYS A 106 10.10 -23.97 12.12
CA LYS A 106 9.97 -23.54 10.71
C LYS A 106 11.18 -22.66 10.34
N LYS A 107 12.12 -23.26 9.62
CA LYS A 107 13.14 -22.57 8.82
C LYS A 107 12.50 -21.98 7.57
N ASP A 108 11.79 -20.90 7.68
CA ASP A 108 11.52 -19.98 6.58
C ASP A 108 11.20 -18.62 7.21
N LYS A 109 12.24 -17.84 7.45
CA LYS A 109 12.12 -16.42 7.76
C LYS A 109 11.79 -15.65 6.48
N ASN A 110 10.63 -15.85 5.91
CA ASN A 110 10.03 -14.89 5.02
C ASN A 110 9.36 -13.81 5.89
N SER A 111 10.13 -12.80 6.26
CA SER A 111 9.56 -11.58 6.80
C SER A 111 8.79 -10.90 5.66
N PHE A 112 7.49 -11.08 5.62
CA PHE A 112 6.63 -10.33 4.70
C PHE A 112 6.63 -8.88 5.17
N LEU A 113 7.27 -8.01 4.40
CA LEU A 113 7.18 -6.58 4.62
C LEU A 113 5.75 -6.12 4.34
N ARG A 114 5.13 -5.49 5.31
CA ARG A 114 3.83 -4.84 5.13
C ARG A 114 4.06 -3.42 4.63
N PHE A 115 3.56 -3.12 3.44
CA PHE A 115 3.59 -1.77 2.90
C PHE A 115 2.54 -0.89 3.57
N LEU A 116 2.91 0.37 3.87
CA LEU A 116 2.08 1.32 4.60
C LEU A 116 1.78 2.55 3.75
N SER A 117 0.50 2.78 3.45
CA SER A 117 0.03 3.98 2.75
C SER A 117 -0.15 5.16 3.67
N GLY A 118 -0.12 6.37 3.09
CA GLY A 118 -0.50 7.62 3.75
C GLY A 118 0.63 8.31 4.49
N ALA A 119 1.88 7.85 4.36
CA ALA A 119 3.06 8.62 4.72
C ALA A 119 3.22 9.83 3.80
N VAL A 120 3.86 10.89 4.29
CA VAL A 120 4.22 12.06 3.48
C VAL A 120 5.71 12.33 3.66
N PHE A 121 6.44 12.30 2.56
CA PHE A 121 7.87 12.57 2.53
C PHE A 121 8.14 13.90 1.83
N ASP A 122 8.72 14.83 2.56
CA ASP A 122 9.17 16.12 2.04
C ASP A 122 10.58 16.00 1.48
N LEU A 123 10.81 16.64 0.34
CA LEU A 123 12.06 16.65 -0.38
C LEU A 123 12.71 18.05 -0.26
N TYR A 124 13.98 18.06 0.15
CA TYR A 124 14.78 19.27 0.30
C TYR A 124 16.01 19.20 -0.59
N ALA A 125 16.44 20.33 -1.11
CA ALA A 125 17.74 20.46 -1.76
C ALA A 125 18.81 20.80 -0.71
N ASP A 126 19.96 20.12 -0.76
CA ASP A 126 21.18 20.49 -0.02
C ASP A 126 21.76 21.77 -0.67
N SER A 127 21.30 22.93 -0.16
CA SER A 127 21.52 24.22 -0.80
C SER A 127 22.96 24.73 -0.63
N ASN A 128 23.66 24.27 0.39
CA ASN A 128 25.03 24.65 0.73
C ASN A 128 26.06 23.54 0.48
N ALA A 129 25.62 22.38 -0.03
CA ALA A 129 26.41 21.21 -0.35
C ALA A 129 27.26 20.68 0.83
N ASN A 130 26.74 20.79 2.07
CA ASN A 130 27.43 20.34 3.28
C ASN A 130 27.06 18.91 3.69
N GLN A 131 26.04 18.29 3.09
CA GLN A 131 25.49 16.96 3.38
C GLN A 131 24.93 16.81 4.81
N GLU A 132 24.62 17.93 5.46
CA GLU A 132 23.98 18.00 6.77
C GLU A 132 22.67 18.76 6.63
N TYR A 133 21.56 18.18 7.11
CA TYR A 133 20.25 18.83 7.04
C TYR A 133 20.18 20.01 8.02
N ASP A 134 19.99 21.21 7.50
CA ASP A 134 19.96 22.45 8.26
C ASP A 134 18.89 23.46 7.74
N PRO A 135 18.73 24.62 8.42
CA PRO A 135 17.72 25.63 8.01
C PRO A 135 17.97 26.31 6.64
N ASP A 136 19.17 26.18 6.07
CA ASP A 136 19.49 26.74 4.76
C ASP A 136 18.97 25.84 3.62
N ASP A 137 18.61 24.59 3.92
CA ASP A 137 18.06 23.66 2.97
C ASP A 137 16.62 24.01 2.59
N GLN A 138 16.39 24.09 1.29
CA GLN A 138 15.10 24.47 0.77
C GLN A 138 14.21 23.27 0.48
N LYS A 139 12.99 23.29 1.02
CA LYS A 139 11.96 22.35 0.59
C LYS A 139 11.61 22.62 -0.88
N ILE A 140 11.87 21.65 -1.74
CA ILE A 140 11.60 21.73 -3.18
C ILE A 140 10.36 20.96 -3.62
N GLY A 141 9.83 20.10 -2.74
CA GLY A 141 8.64 19.32 -3.06
C GLY A 141 8.26 18.31 -2.00
N THR A 142 7.41 17.39 -2.41
CA THR A 142 6.95 16.24 -1.64
C THR A 142 6.91 15.05 -2.59
N LEU A 143 7.35 13.89 -2.15
CA LEU A 143 7.29 12.67 -2.94
C LEU A 143 5.83 12.29 -3.22
N LYS A 144 5.57 11.80 -4.41
CA LYS A 144 4.25 11.29 -4.80
C LYS A 144 4.13 9.81 -4.43
N GLU A 145 3.10 9.45 -3.68
CA GLU A 145 2.72 8.06 -3.49
C GLU A 145 2.12 7.53 -4.80
N THR A 146 2.79 6.56 -5.42
CA THR A 146 2.40 5.99 -6.73
C THR A 146 1.63 4.67 -6.58
N ASP A 147 1.92 3.93 -5.51
CA ASP A 147 1.23 2.73 -5.07
C ASP A 147 1.33 2.66 -3.53
N ALA A 148 0.57 1.77 -2.90
CA ALA A 148 0.56 1.64 -1.45
C ALA A 148 2.00 1.49 -0.88
N GLY A 149 2.46 2.49 -0.14
CA GLY A 149 3.80 2.54 0.43
C GLY A 149 4.95 2.83 -0.53
N TYR A 150 4.70 3.09 -1.82
CA TYR A 150 5.72 3.48 -2.78
C TYR A 150 5.66 4.98 -3.08
N HIS A 151 6.76 5.69 -2.81
CA HIS A 151 6.86 7.14 -2.98
C HIS A 151 8.00 7.46 -3.92
N THR A 152 7.77 8.37 -4.88
CA THR A 152 8.78 8.78 -5.86
C THR A 152 8.79 10.30 -6.08
N ALA A 153 9.97 10.82 -6.44
CA ALA A 153 10.11 12.11 -7.09
C ALA A 153 11.03 11.95 -8.31
N GLU A 154 10.62 12.48 -9.44
CA GLU A 154 11.29 12.33 -10.73
C GLU A 154 11.87 13.66 -11.23
N ASN A 155 12.75 13.59 -12.23
CA ASN A 155 13.35 14.74 -12.89
C ASN A 155 14.21 15.63 -11.97
N LEU A 156 14.80 15.04 -10.92
CA LEU A 156 15.73 15.72 -10.04
C LEU A 156 17.02 16.01 -10.81
N LEU A 157 17.52 17.22 -10.70
CA LEU A 157 18.82 17.60 -11.26
C LEU A 157 19.96 16.91 -10.48
N ALA A 158 21.15 16.84 -11.07
CA ALA A 158 22.33 16.44 -10.31
C ALA A 158 22.52 17.36 -9.09
N GLY A 159 22.82 16.75 -7.93
CA GLY A 159 22.99 17.48 -6.66
C GLY A 159 22.69 16.63 -5.45
N GLY A 160 22.85 17.23 -4.27
CA GLY A 160 22.51 16.66 -2.97
C GLY A 160 21.07 16.98 -2.56
N TYR A 161 20.47 16.07 -1.82
CA TYR A 161 19.08 16.18 -1.38
C TYR A 161 18.87 15.50 -0.03
N PHE A 162 17.78 15.89 0.65
CA PHE A 162 17.31 15.21 1.84
C PHE A 162 15.84 14.80 1.70
N ILE A 163 15.52 13.64 2.25
CA ILE A 163 14.15 13.20 2.49
C ILE A 163 13.86 13.24 3.97
N LYS A 164 12.68 13.77 4.33
CA LYS A 164 12.19 13.80 5.69
C LYS A 164 10.74 13.38 5.73
N GLU A 165 10.38 12.46 6.63
CA GLU A 165 8.99 12.12 6.86
C GLU A 165 8.29 13.27 7.60
N SER A 166 7.37 13.96 6.94
CA SER A 166 6.58 15.05 7.53
C SER A 166 5.26 14.55 8.13
N LYS A 167 4.83 13.35 7.73
CA LYS A 167 3.67 12.65 8.28
C LYS A 167 3.86 11.15 8.18
N ALA A 168 3.76 10.46 9.32
CA ALA A 168 3.73 9.00 9.35
C ALA A 168 2.35 8.45 8.93
N PRO A 169 2.27 7.18 8.51
CA PRO A 169 0.99 6.48 8.38
C PRO A 169 0.17 6.51 9.67
N GLU A 170 -1.14 6.37 9.56
CA GLU A 170 -2.01 6.33 10.73
C GLU A 170 -1.65 5.16 11.65
N GLY A 171 -1.53 5.43 12.93
CA GLY A 171 -1.17 4.43 13.95
C GLY A 171 0.34 4.21 14.14
N TYR A 172 1.19 4.98 13.47
CA TYR A 172 2.65 4.86 13.54
C TYR A 172 3.33 6.13 14.06
N GLN A 173 4.49 5.95 14.69
CA GLN A 173 5.33 7.04 15.15
C GLN A 173 6.09 7.64 13.95
N PRO A 174 6.15 8.98 13.80
CA PRO A 174 6.92 9.60 12.73
C PRO A 174 8.44 9.48 12.97
N ASP A 175 9.18 9.27 11.89
CA ASP A 175 10.62 9.44 11.91
C ASP A 175 10.98 10.93 11.72
N SER A 176 11.64 11.52 12.70
CA SER A 176 12.02 12.94 12.68
C SER A 176 13.33 13.23 11.93
N ASN A 177 14.07 12.18 11.56
CA ASN A 177 15.38 12.34 10.91
C ASN A 177 15.23 12.77 9.46
N ALA A 178 16.28 13.37 8.94
CA ALA A 178 16.45 13.65 7.52
C ALA A 178 17.51 12.70 6.94
N TYR A 179 17.30 12.23 5.71
CA TYR A 179 18.14 11.23 5.06
C TYR A 179 18.69 11.78 3.77
N TYR A 180 20.02 11.87 3.68
CA TYR A 180 20.74 12.37 2.54
C TYR A 180 20.77 11.36 1.39
N PHE A 181 20.68 11.85 0.16
CA PHE A 181 20.99 11.14 -1.06
C PHE A 181 21.53 12.12 -2.12
N SER A 182 22.16 11.63 -3.18
CA SER A 182 22.61 12.44 -4.29
C SER A 182 22.24 11.84 -5.64
N ILE A 183 22.04 12.71 -6.61
CA ILE A 183 21.94 12.39 -8.04
C ILE A 183 23.24 12.82 -8.68
N THR A 184 23.98 11.87 -9.23
CA THR A 184 25.30 12.09 -9.85
C THR A 184 25.38 11.58 -11.29
N GLU A 185 24.44 10.71 -11.70
CA GLU A 185 24.41 10.09 -13.01
C GLU A 185 23.03 10.25 -13.65
N ASP A 186 23.01 10.37 -14.97
CA ASP A 186 21.75 10.47 -15.72
C ASP A 186 20.97 9.16 -15.66
N GLY A 187 19.68 9.27 -15.40
CA GLY A 187 18.81 8.12 -15.21
C GLY A 187 18.95 7.41 -13.86
N GLN A 188 19.77 7.92 -12.92
CA GLN A 188 19.93 7.34 -11.58
C GLN A 188 18.58 7.28 -10.84
N VAL A 189 18.33 6.15 -10.18
CA VAL A 189 17.25 5.96 -9.21
C VAL A 189 17.88 5.81 -7.83
N ALA A 190 17.83 6.85 -7.02
CA ALA A 190 18.28 6.77 -5.64
C ALA A 190 17.20 6.07 -4.79
N VAL A 191 17.58 5.08 -3.98
CA VAL A 191 16.71 4.43 -3.00
C VAL A 191 17.11 4.91 -1.61
N VAL A 192 16.14 5.43 -0.86
CA VAL A 192 16.37 5.94 0.49
C VAL A 192 15.63 5.10 1.51
N GLU A 193 16.36 4.66 2.53
CA GLU A 193 15.88 3.80 3.61
C GLU A 193 16.34 4.38 4.96
N ASN A 194 15.59 4.11 6.03
CA ASN A 194 15.93 4.64 7.37
C ASN A 194 16.50 3.58 8.33
N GLY A 195 16.84 2.42 7.81
CA GLY A 195 17.31 1.30 8.62
C GLY A 195 18.12 0.28 7.84
N GLU A 196 17.82 -0.98 8.06
CA GLU A 196 18.49 -2.10 7.41
C GLU A 196 18.16 -2.15 5.91
N ALA A 197 19.18 -2.36 5.09
CA ALA A 197 19.05 -2.35 3.63
C ALA A 197 18.04 -3.40 3.14
N GLY A 198 17.17 -2.98 2.22
CA GLY A 198 16.09 -3.79 1.66
C GLY A 198 14.82 -3.82 2.50
N HIS A 199 14.78 -3.12 3.63
CA HIS A 199 13.59 -3.02 4.47
C HIS A 199 12.77 -1.76 4.20
N GLY A 200 13.30 -0.83 3.43
CA GLY A 200 12.66 0.44 3.11
C GLY A 200 12.66 1.41 4.29
N PHE A 201 11.71 2.32 4.29
CA PHE A 201 11.53 3.32 5.34
C PHE A 201 10.51 2.83 6.36
N THR A 202 10.98 2.46 7.55
CA THR A 202 10.15 1.81 8.58
C THR A 202 9.74 2.79 9.67
N ASN A 203 8.57 2.54 10.32
CA ASN A 203 8.12 3.24 11.52
C ASN A 203 7.67 2.24 12.58
N GLU A 204 7.82 2.62 13.84
CA GLU A 204 7.26 1.88 14.95
C GLU A 204 5.76 2.16 15.10
N ALA A 205 4.97 1.10 15.31
CA ALA A 205 3.55 1.26 15.60
C ALA A 205 3.33 1.82 17.01
N TYR A 206 2.36 2.73 17.15
CA TYR A 206 1.85 3.09 18.47
C TYR A 206 1.19 1.89 19.14
N ARG A 207 1.38 1.76 20.43
CA ARG A 207 0.88 0.63 21.22
C ARG A 207 0.15 1.07 22.47
N GLY A 208 -0.81 0.23 22.92
CA GLY A 208 -1.50 0.38 24.18
C GLY A 208 -1.79 -0.98 24.81
N ASN A 209 -2.56 -0.99 25.88
CA ASN A 209 -2.88 -2.19 26.64
C ASN A 209 -4.39 -2.41 26.71
N LEU A 210 -4.79 -3.66 26.92
CA LEU A 210 -6.18 -4.05 27.18
C LEU A 210 -6.26 -4.80 28.49
N LYS A 211 -7.16 -4.37 29.35
CA LYS A 211 -7.53 -5.07 30.58
C LYS A 211 -8.95 -5.62 30.47
N ILE A 212 -9.10 -6.90 30.62
CA ILE A 212 -10.39 -7.57 30.58
C ILE A 212 -10.69 -8.08 31.99
N THR A 213 -11.89 -7.80 32.48
CA THR A 213 -12.36 -8.31 33.77
C THR A 213 -13.55 -9.22 33.54
N LYS A 214 -13.52 -10.37 34.21
CA LYS A 214 -14.56 -11.41 34.14
C LYS A 214 -15.16 -11.67 35.50
N ASP A 215 -16.50 -11.69 35.56
CA ASP A 215 -17.26 -12.08 36.72
C ASP A 215 -18.51 -12.87 36.29
N SER A 216 -19.23 -13.48 37.25
CA SER A 216 -20.46 -14.23 37.02
C SER A 216 -21.39 -14.13 38.20
N SER A 217 -22.68 -14.53 38.02
CA SER A 217 -23.73 -14.46 39.03
C SER A 217 -23.45 -15.30 40.27
N ASP A 218 -22.67 -16.38 40.13
CA ASP A 218 -22.22 -17.25 41.23
C ASP A 218 -20.83 -16.89 41.77
N GLY A 219 -20.22 -15.84 41.24
CA GLY A 219 -18.88 -15.35 41.64
C GLY A 219 -17.71 -16.10 40.99
N ARG A 220 -17.96 -17.01 40.05
CA ARG A 220 -16.90 -17.69 39.30
C ARG A 220 -16.24 -16.74 38.31
N LYS A 221 -14.90 -16.72 38.26
CA LYS A 221 -14.11 -15.82 37.44
C LYS A 221 -13.16 -16.55 36.50
N ASP A 222 -12.80 -17.79 36.80
CA ASP A 222 -11.75 -18.52 36.10
C ASP A 222 -12.29 -19.54 35.08
N GLY A 223 -11.42 -19.85 34.11
CA GLY A 223 -11.63 -20.87 33.12
C GLY A 223 -12.43 -20.47 31.88
N PHE A 224 -12.93 -19.22 31.79
CA PHE A 224 -13.64 -18.72 30.61
C PHE A 224 -12.65 -18.41 29.50
N ALA A 225 -13.00 -18.69 28.24
CA ALA A 225 -12.18 -18.40 27.08
C ALA A 225 -12.60 -17.06 26.48
N ILE A 226 -11.64 -16.14 26.35
CA ILE A 226 -11.85 -14.80 25.80
C ILE A 226 -10.97 -14.63 24.56
N GLU A 227 -11.56 -14.45 23.39
CA GLU A 227 -10.88 -14.11 22.16
C GLU A 227 -10.74 -12.59 22.03
N VAL A 228 -9.55 -12.12 21.68
CA VAL A 228 -9.22 -10.74 21.34
C VAL A 228 -8.79 -10.70 19.90
N LYS A 229 -9.50 -9.93 19.07
CA LYS A 229 -9.24 -9.86 17.63
C LYS A 229 -9.22 -8.41 17.14
N SER A 230 -8.18 -8.00 16.40
CA SER A 230 -8.12 -6.70 15.74
C SER A 230 -9.08 -6.63 14.55
N ALA A 231 -9.59 -5.44 14.25
CA ALA A 231 -10.51 -5.23 13.13
C ALA A 231 -9.87 -5.54 11.76
N ASP A 232 -8.57 -5.32 11.61
CA ASP A 232 -7.79 -5.63 10.40
C ASP A 232 -7.36 -7.11 10.30
N GLY A 233 -7.66 -7.91 11.35
CA GLY A 233 -7.31 -9.33 11.40
C GLY A 233 -5.83 -9.63 11.66
N SER A 234 -4.99 -8.62 11.88
CA SER A 234 -3.55 -8.80 12.13
C SER A 234 -3.23 -9.42 13.49
N TYR A 235 -4.18 -9.36 14.44
CA TYR A 235 -4.09 -9.96 15.76
C TYR A 235 -5.34 -10.78 16.06
N CYS A 236 -5.16 -12.02 16.52
CA CYS A 236 -6.23 -12.87 17.01
C CYS A 236 -5.65 -13.86 18.01
N GLU A 237 -6.02 -13.72 19.29
CA GLU A 237 -5.53 -14.60 20.36
C GLU A 237 -6.66 -14.91 21.35
N THR A 238 -6.65 -16.13 21.89
CA THR A 238 -7.62 -16.56 22.90
C THR A 238 -6.95 -16.80 24.23
N PHE A 239 -7.46 -16.14 25.27
CA PHE A 239 -6.99 -16.20 26.65
C PHE A 239 -7.95 -16.96 27.52
N THR A 240 -7.43 -17.68 28.52
CA THR A 240 -8.24 -18.29 29.57
C THR A 240 -8.19 -17.42 30.81
N THR A 241 -9.36 -17.07 31.37
CA THR A 241 -9.41 -16.24 32.58
C THR A 241 -8.80 -16.97 33.79
N PRO A 242 -7.89 -16.30 34.53
CA PRO A 242 -7.32 -16.81 35.76
C PRO A 242 -8.30 -16.67 36.94
N LYS A 243 -7.96 -17.19 38.11
CA LYS A 243 -8.75 -17.06 39.35
C LYS A 243 -9.08 -15.63 39.75
N SER A 244 -8.22 -14.68 39.39
CA SER A 244 -8.47 -13.22 39.61
C SER A 244 -9.59 -12.69 38.71
N GLY A 245 -9.92 -13.37 37.63
CA GLY A 245 -10.83 -12.91 36.60
C GLY A 245 -10.28 -11.78 35.75
N VAL A 246 -8.98 -11.48 35.84
CA VAL A 246 -8.36 -10.36 35.13
C VAL A 246 -7.35 -10.89 34.10
N ILE A 247 -7.52 -10.48 32.84
CA ILE A 247 -6.56 -10.67 31.75
C ILE A 247 -5.98 -9.30 31.42
N GLU A 248 -4.66 -9.22 31.31
CA GLU A 248 -3.94 -8.03 30.82
C GLU A 248 -3.19 -8.40 29.55
N VAL A 249 -3.57 -7.76 28.44
CA VAL A 249 -2.88 -7.88 27.15
C VAL A 249 -2.10 -6.61 26.91
N LYS A 250 -0.79 -6.72 26.81
CA LYS A 250 0.12 -5.57 26.70
C LYS A 250 0.63 -5.44 25.27
N GLY A 251 0.95 -4.21 24.87
CA GLY A 251 1.63 -3.92 23.62
C GLY A 251 0.79 -4.17 22.38
N LEU A 252 -0.53 -4.14 22.49
CA LEU A 252 -1.42 -4.17 21.33
C LEU A 252 -1.25 -2.91 20.49
N ARG A 253 -1.30 -3.04 19.16
CA ARG A 253 -1.35 -1.89 18.27
C ARG A 253 -2.58 -1.04 18.55
N VAL A 254 -2.47 0.26 18.34
CA VAL A 254 -3.65 1.16 18.37
C VAL A 254 -4.65 0.74 17.29
N GLY A 255 -5.94 0.88 17.62
CA GLY A 255 -7.02 0.53 16.69
C GLY A 255 -8.20 -0.13 17.38
N ILE A 256 -9.14 -0.61 16.58
CA ILE A 256 -10.38 -1.24 17.06
C ILE A 256 -10.18 -2.74 17.20
N TYR A 257 -10.60 -3.25 18.35
CA TYR A 257 -10.60 -4.69 18.66
C TYR A 257 -11.99 -5.17 19.04
N THR A 258 -12.27 -6.39 18.68
CA THR A 258 -13.45 -7.14 19.18
C THR A 258 -12.97 -8.12 20.23
N VAL A 259 -13.61 -8.09 21.39
CA VAL A 259 -13.37 -9.01 22.50
C VAL A 259 -14.61 -9.87 22.66
N THR A 260 -14.45 -11.17 22.57
CA THR A 260 -15.58 -12.13 22.55
C THR A 260 -15.35 -13.26 23.55
N GLU A 261 -16.34 -13.53 24.38
CA GLU A 261 -16.31 -14.76 25.14
C GLU A 261 -16.69 -15.96 24.26
N VAL A 262 -15.77 -16.90 24.11
CA VAL A 262 -15.95 -18.11 23.31
C VAL A 262 -16.49 -19.23 24.18
N ALA A 263 -17.54 -19.88 23.71
CA ALA A 263 -18.15 -21.03 24.44
C ALA A 263 -17.11 -22.10 24.73
N ASN A 264 -17.02 -22.49 26.02
CA ASN A 264 -16.15 -23.56 26.47
C ASN A 264 -16.80 -24.35 27.64
N ARG A 265 -16.02 -25.22 28.28
CA ARG A 265 -16.52 -25.99 29.43
C ARG A 265 -16.92 -25.10 30.62
N ALA A 266 -16.25 -23.97 30.81
CA ALA A 266 -16.52 -23.08 31.95
C ALA A 266 -17.80 -22.26 31.73
N SER A 267 -18.13 -21.89 30.49
CA SER A 267 -19.30 -21.11 30.14
C SER A 267 -20.57 -21.92 29.89
N LYS A 268 -20.51 -23.29 30.00
CA LYS A 268 -21.60 -24.19 29.63
C LYS A 268 -22.95 -23.89 30.30
N ASP A 269 -22.92 -23.47 31.58
CA ASP A 269 -24.10 -23.26 32.40
C ASP A 269 -24.48 -21.78 32.52
N TYR A 270 -23.93 -20.92 31.67
CA TYR A 270 -24.15 -19.46 31.66
C TYR A 270 -24.71 -18.98 30.34
N ILE A 271 -25.34 -17.82 30.40
CA ILE A 271 -25.67 -17.02 29.24
C ILE A 271 -24.37 -16.26 28.88
N ILE A 272 -23.82 -16.50 27.67
CA ILE A 272 -22.64 -15.84 27.18
C ILE A 272 -23.02 -14.41 26.78
N PRO A 273 -22.33 -13.36 27.26
CA PRO A 273 -22.61 -11.99 26.89
C PRO A 273 -22.20 -11.70 25.45
N ASP A 274 -22.77 -10.64 24.87
CA ASP A 274 -22.41 -10.17 23.54
C ASP A 274 -20.94 -9.74 23.49
N ALA A 275 -20.36 -9.82 22.28
CA ALA A 275 -19.01 -9.34 22.02
C ALA A 275 -18.90 -7.83 22.26
N ALA A 276 -17.80 -7.40 22.85
CA ALA A 276 -17.50 -6.00 23.11
C ALA A 276 -16.52 -5.45 22.05
N THR A 277 -16.79 -4.26 21.55
CA THR A 277 -15.84 -3.50 20.74
C THR A 277 -15.09 -2.51 21.62
N VAL A 278 -13.76 -2.45 21.49
CA VAL A 278 -12.90 -1.57 22.27
C VAL A 278 -11.86 -0.93 21.37
N GLU A 279 -11.57 0.36 21.61
CA GLU A 279 -10.48 1.08 20.97
C GLU A 279 -9.24 1.03 21.86
N ILE A 280 -8.12 0.55 21.31
CA ILE A 280 -6.79 0.60 21.93
C ILE A 280 -6.14 1.92 21.53
N LYS A 281 -5.74 2.71 22.53
CA LYS A 281 -5.10 4.02 22.35
C LYS A 281 -3.64 3.97 22.78
N ALA A 282 -2.81 4.81 22.15
CA ALA A 282 -1.39 4.88 22.45
C ALA A 282 -1.15 5.16 23.94
N ASP A 283 -0.23 4.40 24.53
CA ASP A 283 0.23 4.50 25.93
C ASP A 283 -0.89 4.44 26.99
N GLN A 284 -2.07 3.92 26.62
CA GLN A 284 -3.21 3.80 27.52
C GLN A 284 -3.62 2.34 27.73
N THR A 285 -4.36 2.11 28.82
CA THR A 285 -5.01 0.82 29.09
C THR A 285 -6.51 0.98 28.89
N SER A 286 -7.04 0.36 27.83
CA SER A 286 -8.47 0.23 27.60
C SER A 286 -9.05 -0.92 28.44
N THR A 287 -10.33 -0.85 28.81
CA THR A 287 -10.94 -1.86 29.69
C THR A 287 -12.21 -2.42 29.09
N VAL A 288 -12.41 -3.73 29.26
CA VAL A 288 -13.63 -4.48 28.91
C VAL A 288 -14.06 -5.30 30.10
N GLN A 289 -15.35 -5.39 30.33
CA GLN A 289 -15.95 -6.19 31.43
C GLN A 289 -16.95 -7.18 30.87
N PHE A 290 -16.84 -8.43 31.29
CA PHE A 290 -17.79 -9.49 30.97
C PHE A 290 -18.41 -10.01 32.26
N PHE A 291 -19.74 -10.15 32.24
CA PHE A 291 -20.51 -10.73 33.33
C PHE A 291 -21.42 -11.81 32.78
N ASN A 292 -21.30 -13.04 33.31
CA ASN A 292 -22.15 -14.17 32.94
C ASN A 292 -23.26 -14.38 33.94
N GLU A 293 -24.47 -14.50 33.42
CA GLU A 293 -25.64 -14.89 34.24
C GLU A 293 -25.95 -16.36 34.06
N GLU A 294 -26.30 -17.02 35.15
CA GLU A 294 -26.95 -18.35 35.08
C GLU A 294 -28.35 -18.20 34.48
N PRO A 295 -28.78 -19.12 33.59
CA PRO A 295 -30.17 -19.15 33.15
C PRO A 295 -31.11 -19.26 34.33
N ARG A 296 -32.11 -18.41 34.43
CA ARG A 296 -33.13 -18.48 35.49
C ARG A 296 -33.81 -19.82 35.41
N LYS A 297 -33.69 -20.63 36.47
CA LYS A 297 -34.46 -21.89 36.61
C LYS A 297 -35.95 -21.55 36.51
N PRO A 298 -36.72 -22.25 35.69
CA PRO A 298 -38.16 -22.01 35.62
C PRO A 298 -38.73 -22.13 37.03
N HIS A 299 -39.41 -21.09 37.49
CA HIS A 299 -40.11 -21.09 38.76
C HIS A 299 -41.16 -22.17 38.69
N ASN A 300 -40.94 -23.27 39.43
CA ASN A 300 -41.93 -24.36 39.54
C ASN A 300 -43.11 -23.78 40.30
N PRO A 301 -44.30 -23.57 39.71
CA PRO A 301 -45.43 -23.05 40.46
C PRO A 301 -45.83 -24.08 41.49
N LYS A 302 -45.53 -23.78 42.75
CA LYS A 302 -46.04 -24.58 43.86
C LYS A 302 -47.57 -24.54 43.86
N ASN A 303 -48.16 -25.71 43.63
CA ASN A 303 -49.46 -26.12 43.98
C ASN A 303 -50.69 -25.38 43.39
N PRO A 304 -51.53 -26.04 42.62
CA PRO A 304 -52.76 -25.40 42.15
C PRO A 304 -53.70 -25.20 43.34
N GLU A 305 -54.07 -23.98 43.66
CA GLU A 305 -55.21 -23.69 44.50
C GLU A 305 -56.50 -24.24 43.82
N LYS A 306 -57.33 -24.81 44.67
CA LYS A 306 -58.61 -25.44 44.37
C LYS A 306 -59.50 -24.53 43.47
N PRO A 307 -60.16 -25.08 42.44
CA PRO A 307 -60.94 -24.28 41.51
C PRO A 307 -62.15 -23.63 42.18
N SER A 308 -62.28 -22.36 42.07
CA SER A 308 -63.51 -21.58 42.29
C SER A 308 -64.40 -21.65 41.04
N VAL A 309 -65.66 -21.76 41.22
CA VAL A 309 -66.79 -22.04 40.33
C VAL A 309 -66.79 -21.02 39.12
N PRO A 310 -67.13 -21.47 37.92
CA PRO A 310 -66.99 -20.66 36.71
C PRO A 310 -68.14 -19.65 36.56
N SER A 311 -67.79 -18.41 36.29
CA SER A 311 -68.66 -17.38 35.71
C SER A 311 -68.57 -17.40 34.17
N ASN A 312 -69.74 -17.31 33.55
CA ASN A 312 -70.08 -17.43 32.12
C ASN A 312 -69.06 -16.83 31.12
N PRO A 313 -68.82 -17.48 29.97
CA PRO A 313 -67.89 -17.01 28.95
C PRO A 313 -68.45 -15.87 28.10
N SER A 314 -67.65 -14.83 27.93
CA SER A 314 -67.82 -13.85 26.90
C SER A 314 -67.37 -14.43 25.51
N PRO A 315 -67.96 -13.99 24.41
CA PRO A 315 -67.73 -14.61 23.10
C PRO A 315 -66.30 -14.33 22.57
N PRO A 316 -65.76 -15.25 21.74
CA PRO A 316 -64.37 -15.18 21.31
C PRO A 316 -64.13 -14.00 20.35
N GLN A 317 -63.17 -13.14 20.70
CA GLN A 317 -62.58 -12.22 19.77
C GLN A 317 -61.68 -12.96 18.79
N LYS A 318 -61.86 -12.70 17.50
CA LYS A 318 -60.98 -13.21 16.43
C LYS A 318 -59.55 -12.68 16.62
N PRO A 319 -58.53 -13.52 16.43
CA PRO A 319 -57.16 -13.04 16.44
C PRO A 319 -56.90 -12.08 15.30
N VAL A 320 -56.36 -10.90 15.62
CA VAL A 320 -55.76 -9.97 14.67
C VAL A 320 -54.45 -10.55 14.25
N PRO A 321 -54.12 -10.65 12.96
CA PRO A 321 -52.79 -11.08 12.52
C PRO A 321 -51.76 -10.03 12.97
N GLN A 322 -50.80 -10.46 13.78
CA GLN A 322 -49.58 -9.70 14.02
C GLN A 322 -48.76 -9.72 12.71
N THR A 323 -48.75 -8.62 12.01
CA THR A 323 -47.70 -8.38 11.00
C THR A 323 -46.41 -8.17 11.78
N GLY A 324 -45.56 -9.18 11.79
CA GLY A 324 -44.22 -9.07 12.31
C GLY A 324 -43.43 -8.13 11.37
N ASP A 325 -43.14 -6.93 11.85
CA ASP A 325 -42.17 -6.07 11.22
C ASP A 325 -40.79 -6.73 11.34
N ASP A 326 -40.35 -7.34 10.24
CA ASP A 326 -38.99 -7.85 10.13
C ASP A 326 -38.04 -6.65 9.96
N PRO A 327 -37.20 -6.32 10.96
CA PRO A 327 -36.32 -5.14 10.89
C PRO A 327 -35.32 -5.18 9.72
N TYR A 328 -35.15 -6.34 9.09
CA TYR A 328 -34.29 -6.51 7.93
C TYR A 328 -34.87 -6.01 6.61
N ILE A 329 -36.20 -5.79 6.50
CA ILE A 329 -36.84 -5.27 5.29
C ILE A 329 -36.29 -3.88 4.91
N PHE A 330 -36.07 -3.01 5.90
CA PHE A 330 -35.48 -1.69 5.66
C PHE A 330 -33.99 -1.75 5.29
N LEU A 331 -33.24 -2.72 5.82
CA LEU A 331 -31.85 -2.94 5.46
C LEU A 331 -31.72 -3.42 4.00
N TYR A 332 -32.53 -4.37 3.59
CA TYR A 332 -32.55 -4.90 2.21
C TYR A 332 -33.07 -3.87 1.19
N GLY A 333 -34.06 -3.06 1.58
CA GLY A 333 -34.56 -1.94 0.77
C GLY A 333 -33.49 -0.85 0.56
N GLY A 334 -32.73 -0.54 1.61
CA GLY A 334 -31.61 0.43 1.54
C GLY A 334 -30.47 -0.05 0.65
N LEU A 335 -30.07 -1.32 0.74
CA LEU A 335 -29.06 -1.93 -0.11
C LEU A 335 -29.47 -2.00 -1.58
N LEU A 336 -30.72 -2.32 -1.86
CA LEU A 336 -31.27 -2.31 -3.23
C LEU A 336 -31.27 -0.90 -3.85
N ALA A 337 -31.67 0.11 -3.07
CA ALA A 337 -31.66 1.51 -3.51
C ALA A 337 -30.22 2.00 -3.79
N ALA A 338 -29.25 1.65 -2.94
CA ALA A 338 -27.83 1.99 -3.14
C ALA A 338 -27.24 1.34 -4.40
N ALA A 339 -27.59 0.07 -4.66
CA ALA A 339 -27.14 -0.64 -5.87
C ALA A 339 -27.74 -0.04 -7.16
N LEU A 340 -29.01 0.39 -7.14
CA LEU A 340 -29.65 1.04 -8.28
C LEU A 340 -29.08 2.43 -8.56
N ILE A 341 -28.76 3.20 -7.51
CA ILE A 341 -28.14 4.53 -7.65
C ILE A 341 -26.72 4.39 -8.15
N GLY A 342 -25.92 3.48 -7.57
CA GLY A 342 -24.55 3.21 -8.00
C GLY A 342 -24.47 2.73 -9.46
N GLY A 343 -25.36 1.81 -9.86
CA GLY A 343 -25.47 1.33 -11.24
C GLY A 343 -25.87 2.43 -12.23
N SER A 344 -26.77 3.32 -11.84
CA SER A 344 -27.21 4.45 -12.68
C SER A 344 -26.12 5.50 -12.86
N VAL A 345 -25.37 5.83 -11.79
CA VAL A 345 -24.24 6.76 -11.84
C VAL A 345 -23.12 6.19 -12.71
N PHE A 346 -22.82 4.90 -12.58
CA PHE A 346 -21.83 4.21 -13.40
C PHE A 346 -22.23 4.18 -14.88
N ALA A 347 -23.49 3.88 -15.18
CA ALA A 347 -24.01 3.89 -16.55
C ALA A 347 -23.93 5.29 -17.17
N VAL A 348 -24.35 6.34 -16.45
CA VAL A 348 -24.25 7.73 -16.91
C VAL A 348 -22.80 8.16 -17.12
N TYR A 349 -21.88 7.78 -16.22
CA TYR A 349 -20.45 8.04 -16.36
C TYR A 349 -19.87 7.33 -17.59
N TYR A 350 -20.22 6.06 -17.80
CA TYR A 350 -19.74 5.25 -18.92
C TYR A 350 -20.26 5.75 -20.28
N PHE A 351 -21.54 6.15 -20.37
CA PHE A 351 -22.14 6.68 -21.59
C PHE A 351 -21.76 8.15 -21.85
N LYS A 352 -21.52 8.96 -20.83
CA LYS A 352 -21.09 10.36 -20.98
C LYS A 352 -19.63 10.51 -21.44
N LYS A 353 -18.75 9.53 -21.15
CA LYS A 353 -17.37 9.44 -21.64
C LYS A 353 -17.24 8.82 -23.04
N GLY A 354 -18.33 8.50 -23.70
CA GLY A 354 -18.43 7.84 -25.00
C GLY A 354 -18.05 8.67 -26.21
N LYS A 355 -16.79 9.18 -26.23
CA LYS A 355 -16.08 9.54 -27.46
C LYS A 355 -14.93 8.55 -27.71
N TYR A 356 -15.22 7.26 -27.73
CA TYR A 356 -14.26 6.26 -28.18
C TYR A 356 -14.87 5.28 -29.17
N SER A 357 -14.22 5.22 -30.29
CA SER A 357 -14.37 4.41 -31.49
C SER A 357 -14.92 2.98 -31.26
N ARG A 358 -15.79 2.59 -32.18
CA ARG A 358 -16.56 1.35 -32.32
C ARG A 358 -15.75 0.11 -32.74
N THR A 359 -14.55 -0.12 -32.23
CA THR A 359 -13.79 -1.31 -32.67
C THR A 359 -12.99 -1.97 -31.55
N SER A 360 -13.67 -2.78 -30.73
CA SER A 360 -13.01 -3.89 -30.04
C SER A 360 -14.05 -4.79 -29.34
N PRO A 361 -14.19 -6.07 -29.77
CA PRO A 361 -15.17 -7.00 -29.20
C PRO A 361 -14.87 -7.41 -27.73
N LYS A 362 -13.69 -7.14 -27.21
CA LYS A 362 -13.31 -7.48 -25.82
C LYS A 362 -13.93 -6.55 -24.76
N ARG A 363 -14.28 -5.30 -25.12
CA ARG A 363 -14.90 -4.34 -24.18
C ARG A 363 -16.40 -4.56 -23.99
N THR A 364 -17.08 -5.12 -24.97
CA THR A 364 -18.50 -5.47 -24.86
C THR A 364 -18.73 -6.66 -23.93
N ALA A 365 -17.80 -7.60 -23.83
CA ALA A 365 -17.88 -8.75 -22.93
C ALA A 365 -17.76 -8.35 -21.45
N VAL A 366 -16.84 -7.44 -21.11
CA VAL A 366 -16.65 -6.96 -19.72
C VAL A 366 -17.84 -6.12 -19.26
N GLY A 367 -18.39 -5.25 -20.13
CA GLY A 367 -19.58 -4.47 -19.82
C GLY A 367 -20.84 -5.35 -19.62
N ALA A 368 -20.98 -6.41 -20.41
CA ALA A 368 -22.08 -7.37 -20.29
C ALA A 368 -21.96 -8.23 -19.02
N SER A 369 -20.74 -8.62 -18.63
CA SER A 369 -20.49 -9.40 -17.41
C SER A 369 -20.79 -8.61 -16.14
N VAL A 370 -20.44 -7.33 -16.08
CA VAL A 370 -20.73 -6.46 -14.93
C VAL A 370 -22.24 -6.17 -14.83
N LEU A 371 -22.93 -5.94 -15.94
CA LEU A 371 -24.38 -5.76 -15.96
C LEU A 371 -25.14 -7.04 -15.56
N SER A 372 -24.66 -8.21 -15.97
CA SER A 372 -25.23 -9.51 -15.56
C SER A 372 -25.02 -9.77 -14.07
N LEU A 373 -23.89 -9.40 -13.49
CA LEU A 373 -23.62 -9.54 -12.05
C LEU A 373 -24.50 -8.59 -11.23
N CYS A 374 -24.72 -7.35 -11.67
CA CYS A 374 -25.62 -6.40 -11.04
C CYS A 374 -27.10 -6.84 -11.13
N ALA A 375 -27.52 -7.47 -12.24
CA ALA A 375 -28.87 -7.98 -12.41
C ALA A 375 -29.14 -9.22 -11.54
N LEU A 376 -28.15 -10.10 -11.32
CA LEU A 376 -28.27 -11.27 -10.44
C LEU A 376 -28.36 -10.86 -8.96
N VAL A 377 -27.66 -9.82 -8.54
CA VAL A 377 -27.79 -9.26 -7.18
C VAL A 377 -29.16 -8.61 -6.96
N ALA A 378 -29.75 -7.99 -8.00
CA ALA A 378 -31.04 -7.33 -7.94
C ALA A 378 -32.23 -8.32 -7.84
N LEU A 379 -32.08 -9.60 -8.24
CA LEU A 379 -33.17 -10.59 -8.27
C LEU A 379 -33.34 -11.38 -6.95
N GLY A 380 -32.78 -10.93 -5.83
CA GLY A 380 -33.11 -11.44 -4.49
C GLY A 380 -32.52 -12.83 -4.16
N SER A 381 -31.69 -13.40 -5.03
CA SER A 381 -30.99 -14.68 -4.79
C SER A 381 -29.59 -14.50 -4.18
N GLY A 382 -29.28 -13.31 -3.67
CA GLY A 382 -27.95 -12.89 -3.21
C GLY A 382 -27.32 -13.81 -2.15
N PHE A 383 -28.10 -14.43 -1.28
CA PHE A 383 -27.55 -15.29 -0.24
C PHE A 383 -27.11 -16.68 -0.78
N LEU A 384 -27.85 -17.24 -1.72
CA LEU A 384 -27.49 -18.51 -2.37
C LEU A 384 -26.31 -18.35 -3.33
N VAL A 385 -26.32 -17.23 -4.10
CA VAL A 385 -25.22 -16.91 -5.01
C VAL A 385 -23.92 -16.58 -4.24
N PHE A 386 -24.00 -15.91 -3.08
CA PHE A 386 -22.82 -15.65 -2.24
C PHE A 386 -22.26 -16.92 -1.62
N ARG A 387 -23.12 -17.87 -1.21
CA ARG A 387 -22.70 -19.17 -0.71
C ARG A 387 -22.06 -20.03 -1.80
N ASP A 388 -22.66 -20.02 -2.98
CA ASP A 388 -22.14 -20.78 -4.12
C ASP A 388 -20.86 -20.14 -4.70
N LEU A 389 -20.72 -18.80 -4.69
CA LEU A 389 -19.49 -18.12 -5.04
C LEU A 389 -18.36 -18.38 -4.04
N ASN A 390 -18.62 -18.42 -2.74
CA ASN A 390 -17.62 -18.82 -1.75
C ASN A 390 -17.20 -20.28 -1.89
N GLN A 391 -18.15 -21.18 -2.14
CA GLN A 391 -17.86 -22.58 -2.40
C GLN A 391 -17.15 -22.80 -3.74
N TYR A 392 -17.43 -21.95 -4.73
CA TYR A 392 -16.74 -21.91 -6.02
C TYR A 392 -15.35 -21.29 -5.93
N ALA A 393 -15.15 -20.29 -5.07
CA ALA A 393 -13.85 -19.67 -4.81
C ALA A 393 -12.85 -20.60 -4.09
N GLU A 394 -13.33 -21.64 -3.42
CA GLU A 394 -12.49 -22.68 -2.83
C GLU A 394 -12.05 -23.75 -3.84
N SER A 395 -12.61 -23.80 -5.06
CA SER A 395 -12.18 -24.72 -6.11
C SER A 395 -11.13 -24.07 -7.01
N LYS A 396 -10.06 -24.83 -7.34
CA LYS A 396 -8.98 -24.36 -8.23
C LYS A 396 -9.49 -23.85 -9.58
N ASP A 397 -10.63 -24.34 -10.05
CA ASP A 397 -11.22 -23.97 -11.35
C ASP A 397 -11.99 -22.64 -11.28
N ALA A 398 -12.51 -22.26 -10.13
CA ALA A 398 -13.15 -20.97 -9.93
C ALA A 398 -12.16 -19.80 -9.91
N TYR A 399 -11.00 -20.00 -9.30
CA TYR A 399 -9.90 -19.02 -9.31
C TYR A 399 -9.41 -18.75 -10.74
N ARG A 400 -9.30 -19.76 -11.58
CA ARG A 400 -8.91 -19.62 -13.00
C ARG A 400 -9.90 -18.76 -13.79
N ASN A 401 -11.18 -18.88 -13.53
CA ASN A 401 -12.21 -18.16 -14.29
C ASN A 401 -12.46 -16.71 -13.77
N LEU A 402 -12.21 -16.44 -12.48
CA LEU A 402 -12.41 -15.13 -11.88
C LEU A 402 -11.19 -14.22 -11.96
N ALA A 403 -9.99 -14.79 -11.98
CA ALA A 403 -8.73 -14.05 -11.96
C ALA A 403 -8.13 -13.80 -13.35
N GLY A 404 -8.76 -14.26 -14.44
CA GLY A 404 -8.26 -14.05 -15.81
C GLY A 404 -6.92 -14.71 -16.10
N TYR A 405 -6.61 -15.84 -15.46
CA TYR A 405 -5.39 -16.60 -15.73
C TYR A 405 -5.44 -17.20 -17.12
N VAL A 406 -4.39 -16.95 -17.90
CA VAL A 406 -4.15 -17.64 -19.17
C VAL A 406 -3.36 -18.90 -18.85
N GLU A 407 -3.90 -20.06 -19.20
CA GLU A 407 -3.20 -21.33 -19.09
C GLU A 407 -2.00 -21.33 -20.04
N VAL A 408 -0.78 -21.37 -19.51
CA VAL A 408 0.44 -21.57 -20.30
C VAL A 408 0.58 -23.09 -20.51
N PRO A 409 0.87 -23.58 -21.73
CA PRO A 409 0.98 -25.00 -21.96
C PRO A 409 1.98 -25.70 -21.05
N GLU A 410 1.70 -26.93 -20.66
CA GLU A 410 2.34 -27.76 -19.61
C GLU A 410 3.86 -27.95 -19.65
N GLN A 411 4.60 -27.26 -20.52
CA GLN A 411 6.05 -27.41 -20.66
C GLN A 411 6.88 -26.25 -20.10
N THR A 412 6.30 -25.28 -19.41
CA THR A 412 7.05 -24.22 -18.77
C THR A 412 6.56 -24.01 -17.35
N ASP A 413 7.40 -24.31 -16.37
CA ASP A 413 7.18 -24.03 -14.93
C ASP A 413 7.19 -22.53 -14.58
N LEU A 414 6.74 -21.67 -15.50
CA LEU A 414 6.76 -20.22 -15.32
C LEU A 414 5.34 -19.70 -15.06
N TRP A 415 5.06 -19.32 -13.81
CA TRP A 415 3.85 -18.58 -13.45
C TRP A 415 4.11 -17.09 -13.67
N ILE A 416 3.46 -16.49 -14.68
CA ILE A 416 3.50 -15.04 -14.88
C ILE A 416 2.28 -14.44 -14.18
N ALA A 417 2.51 -13.73 -13.07
CA ALA A 417 1.50 -12.86 -12.48
C ALA A 417 1.32 -11.64 -13.42
N TYR A 418 0.12 -11.44 -13.93
CA TYR A 418 -0.19 -10.27 -14.76
C TYR A 418 -0.21 -9.02 -13.87
N ASP A 419 0.69 -8.08 -14.12
CA ASP A 419 0.66 -6.76 -13.53
C ASP A 419 -0.39 -5.91 -14.27
N TYR A 420 -1.44 -5.51 -13.57
CA TYR A 420 -2.50 -4.65 -14.10
C TYR A 420 -2.00 -3.30 -14.63
N ARG A 421 -0.75 -2.93 -14.36
CA ARG A 421 -0.11 -1.67 -14.75
C ARG A 421 0.25 -1.59 -16.23
N THR A 422 0.23 -2.69 -16.96
CA THR A 422 0.61 -2.72 -18.40
C THR A 422 -0.57 -2.60 -19.37
N LEU A 423 -1.79 -2.41 -18.90
CA LEU A 423 -3.00 -2.30 -19.74
C LEU A 423 -3.71 -0.93 -19.65
N ALA A 424 -3.03 0.12 -19.18
CA ALA A 424 -3.53 1.51 -19.19
C ALA A 424 -2.93 2.28 -20.37
#